data_c9f420e6ac568b4678f40b07f484d534
#
_entry.id   c9f420e6ac568b4678f40b07f484d534
#
_cell.length_a   1.000
_cell.length_b   1.000
_cell.length_c   1.000
_cell.angle_alpha   90.00
_cell.angle_beta   90.00
_cell.angle_gamma   90.00
#
_symmetry.space_group_name_H-M   'P 1'
#
loop_
_entity.id
_entity.type
_entity.pdbx_description
1 polymer ?
#
loop_
_entity_poly.entity_id
_entity_poly.type
_entity_poly.pdbx_seq_one_letter_code
_entity_poly.pdbx_strand_id
1 'polypeptide(L)'
;AAETQKHPNIIMFLVDDMGWQDTSLPFWTQRTHYNDIYETPNMQRLAAQGMMFTQAYACSVSSPSRVSLFTGMNAARHRVTSWTLHKNKTHEQPDSVLIYPEWNVNGICQKPGIERTTQVTTLAQVLKENGYHTIHCGKAHFGAIDTPGEDPLRMGFEVNIAGHAAGSPASYYGKE
;
A
#
# COMPACT_ATOMS: atom_id res chain seq x y z
N ALA A 1 39.86 2.25 9.43
CA ALA A 1 38.69 2.78 8.75
C ALA A 1 37.59 1.74 8.88
N ALA A 2 36.45 2.09 9.51
CA ALA A 2 35.28 1.21 9.53
C ALA A 2 34.78 1.07 8.08
N GLU A 3 34.66 -0.16 7.59
CA GLU A 3 33.96 -0.41 6.34
C GLU A 3 32.53 0.11 6.50
N THR A 4 32.17 1.11 5.71
CA THR A 4 30.78 1.55 5.60
C THR A 4 29.98 0.39 5.03
N GLN A 5 29.18 -0.26 5.85
CA GLN A 5 28.28 -1.32 5.43
C GLN A 5 27.39 -0.77 4.31
N LYS A 6 27.58 -1.24 3.10
CA LYS A 6 26.77 -0.85 1.95
C LYS A 6 25.40 -1.53 2.09
N HIS A 7 24.38 -0.76 2.42
CA HIS A 7 23.01 -1.24 2.39
C HIS A 7 22.57 -1.49 0.95
N PRO A 8 21.84 -2.58 0.67
CA PRO A 8 21.29 -2.83 -0.66
C PRO A 8 20.21 -1.80 -1.01
N ASN A 9 20.10 -1.44 -2.28
CA ASN A 9 18.94 -0.70 -2.75
C ASN A 9 17.68 -1.58 -2.68
N ILE A 10 16.57 -0.99 -2.26
CA ILE A 10 15.28 -1.68 -2.11
C ILE A 10 14.27 -1.01 -3.05
N ILE A 11 13.69 -1.80 -3.97
CA ILE A 11 12.60 -1.36 -4.83
C ILE A 11 11.38 -2.21 -4.47
N MET A 12 10.32 -1.55 -4.01
CA MET A 12 9.03 -2.16 -3.76
C MET A 12 8.07 -1.77 -4.89
N PHE A 13 7.72 -2.73 -5.74
CA PHE A 13 6.81 -2.53 -6.85
C PHE A 13 5.44 -3.12 -6.51
N LEU A 14 4.50 -2.25 -6.15
CA LEU A 14 3.15 -2.66 -5.76
C LEU A 14 2.18 -2.45 -6.92
N VAL A 15 1.65 -3.53 -7.46
CA VAL A 15 0.64 -3.51 -8.51
C VAL A 15 -0.75 -3.48 -7.88
N ASP A 16 -1.54 -2.47 -8.26
CA ASP A 16 -2.89 -2.27 -7.74
C ASP A 16 -3.89 -3.17 -8.46
N ASP A 17 -4.82 -3.74 -7.71
CA ASP A 17 -5.93 -4.57 -8.22
C ASP A 17 -5.52 -5.78 -9.09
N MET A 18 -4.29 -6.27 -8.96
CA MET A 18 -3.83 -7.46 -9.68
C MET A 18 -4.11 -8.73 -8.88
N GLY A 19 -4.89 -9.62 -9.43
CA GLY A 19 -5.13 -10.95 -8.86
C GLY A 19 -4.00 -11.94 -9.15
N TRP A 20 -3.95 -13.03 -8.40
CA TRP A 20 -2.93 -14.07 -8.53
C TRP A 20 -2.97 -14.83 -9.87
N GLN A 21 -4.07 -14.70 -10.61
CA GLN A 21 -4.22 -15.27 -11.96
C GLN A 21 -4.00 -14.25 -13.09
N ASP A 22 -3.81 -12.95 -12.76
CA ASP A 22 -3.68 -11.88 -13.76
C ASP A 22 -2.25 -11.72 -14.27
N THR A 23 -1.49 -12.79 -14.28
CA THR A 23 -0.12 -12.87 -14.78
C THR A 23 0.10 -14.17 -15.54
N SER A 24 1.15 -14.24 -16.34
CA SER A 24 1.58 -15.49 -16.98
C SER A 24 2.29 -16.47 -16.02
N LEU A 25 2.47 -16.09 -14.74
CA LEU A 25 3.02 -16.95 -13.70
C LEU A 25 1.92 -17.73 -12.99
N PRO A 26 2.05 -19.05 -12.85
CA PRO A 26 1.17 -19.84 -12.02
C PRO A 26 1.57 -19.68 -10.52
N PHE A 27 0.88 -18.82 -9.78
CA PHE A 27 1.08 -18.68 -8.33
C PHE A 27 0.44 -19.83 -7.53
N TRP A 28 0.08 -20.91 -8.18
CA TRP A 28 -0.47 -22.11 -7.58
C TRP A 28 0.18 -23.37 -8.18
N THR A 29 -0.21 -24.55 -7.68
CA THR A 29 0.32 -25.84 -8.12
C THR A 29 -0.01 -26.17 -9.58
N GLN A 30 -1.03 -25.54 -10.13
CA GLN A 30 -1.48 -25.73 -11.50
C GLN A 30 -1.57 -24.39 -12.22
N ARG A 31 -1.16 -24.42 -13.50
CA ARG A 31 -1.41 -23.32 -14.42
C ARG A 31 -2.89 -23.27 -14.79
N THR A 32 -3.49 -22.09 -14.76
CA THR A 32 -4.88 -21.87 -15.16
C THR A 32 -4.93 -21.23 -16.56
N HIS A 33 -6.09 -21.30 -17.22
CA HIS A 33 -6.25 -20.68 -18.53
C HIS A 33 -6.08 -19.13 -18.47
N TYR A 34 -6.32 -18.51 -17.32
CA TYR A 34 -6.08 -17.06 -17.13
C TYR A 34 -4.61 -16.72 -17.23
N ASN A 35 -3.73 -17.59 -16.76
CA ASN A 35 -2.28 -17.40 -16.92
C ASN A 35 -1.84 -17.45 -18.40
N ASP A 36 -2.66 -17.99 -19.29
CA ASP A 36 -2.37 -18.05 -20.73
C ASP A 36 -2.85 -16.81 -21.50
N ILE A 37 -3.73 -15.99 -20.86
CA ILE A 37 -4.25 -14.75 -21.44
C ILE A 37 -3.23 -13.60 -21.27
N TYR A 38 -2.52 -13.58 -20.14
CA TYR A 38 -1.63 -12.48 -19.79
C TYR A 38 -0.20 -12.75 -20.22
N GLU A 39 0.45 -11.71 -20.73
CA GLU A 39 1.86 -11.74 -21.10
C GLU A 39 2.67 -10.86 -20.11
N THR A 40 3.33 -11.49 -19.15
CA THR A 40 4.14 -10.81 -18.14
C THR A 40 5.58 -11.35 -18.11
N PRO A 41 6.35 -11.21 -19.21
CA PRO A 41 7.67 -11.84 -19.35
C PRO A 41 8.70 -11.32 -18.35
N ASN A 42 8.61 -10.06 -17.94
CA ASN A 42 9.51 -9.51 -16.93
C ASN A 42 9.21 -10.06 -15.52
N MET A 43 7.96 -10.35 -15.21
CA MET A 43 7.62 -11.03 -13.95
C MET A 43 8.10 -12.47 -13.94
N GLN A 44 8.00 -13.17 -15.08
CA GLN A 44 8.58 -14.51 -15.23
C GLN A 44 10.09 -14.50 -15.00
N ARG A 45 10.80 -13.52 -15.60
CA ARG A 45 12.24 -13.36 -15.40
C ARG A 45 12.59 -13.07 -13.94
N LEU A 46 11.84 -12.20 -13.28
CA LEU A 46 12.04 -11.88 -11.87
C LEU A 46 11.82 -13.13 -10.99
N ALA A 47 10.76 -13.88 -11.23
CA ALA A 47 10.47 -15.11 -10.50
C ALA A 47 11.54 -16.19 -10.69
N ALA A 48 12.10 -16.30 -11.90
CA ALA A 48 13.18 -17.24 -12.20
C ALA A 48 14.53 -16.89 -11.53
N GLN A 49 14.73 -15.61 -11.20
CA GLN A 49 15.95 -15.09 -10.57
C GLN A 49 15.82 -14.88 -9.06
N GLY A 50 14.60 -14.92 -8.54
CA GLY A 50 14.28 -14.62 -7.16
C GLY A 50 13.47 -15.71 -6.49
N MET A 51 12.54 -15.28 -5.63
CA MET A 51 11.65 -16.16 -4.89
C MET A 51 10.20 -15.75 -5.14
N MET A 52 9.34 -16.73 -5.40
CA MET A 52 7.91 -16.54 -5.57
C MET A 52 7.17 -17.06 -4.33
N PHE A 53 6.41 -16.17 -3.69
CA PHE A 53 5.58 -16.53 -2.55
C PHE A 53 4.17 -16.91 -3.04
N THR A 54 3.76 -18.14 -2.81
CA THR A 54 2.44 -18.65 -3.22
C THR A 54 1.36 -18.47 -2.16
N GLN A 55 1.73 -18.06 -0.95
CA GLN A 55 0.84 -17.84 0.19
C GLN A 55 1.08 -16.44 0.78
N ALA A 56 0.96 -15.41 -0.03
CA ALA A 56 0.97 -14.02 0.39
C ALA A 56 -0.42 -13.43 0.20
N TYR A 57 -0.96 -12.83 1.26
CA TYR A 57 -2.35 -12.36 1.29
C TYR A 57 -2.39 -10.86 1.57
N ALA A 58 -3.25 -10.16 0.85
CA ALA A 58 -3.58 -8.75 1.09
C ALA A 58 -4.95 -8.62 1.77
N CYS A 59 -5.29 -7.41 2.19
CA CYS A 59 -6.65 -7.09 2.60
C CYS A 59 -7.55 -6.94 1.36
N SER A 60 -8.86 -6.84 1.59
CA SER A 60 -9.86 -6.82 0.51
C SER A 60 -9.78 -5.59 -0.39
N VAL A 61 -9.26 -4.46 0.12
CA VAL A 61 -9.19 -3.18 -0.61
C VAL A 61 -7.86 -2.47 -0.35
N SER A 62 -7.64 -1.37 -1.08
CA SER A 62 -6.36 -0.66 -1.18
C SER A 62 -5.81 -0.12 0.14
N SER A 63 -6.52 0.77 0.85
CA SER A 63 -5.96 1.42 2.05
C SER A 63 -5.57 0.43 3.13
N PRO A 64 -6.39 -0.56 3.52
CA PRO A 64 -5.98 -1.57 4.49
C PRO A 64 -4.72 -2.35 4.06
N SER A 65 -4.63 -2.76 2.80
CA SER A 65 -3.48 -3.48 2.27
C SER A 65 -2.20 -2.66 2.32
N ARG A 66 -2.29 -1.38 1.90
CA ARG A 66 -1.16 -0.45 1.89
C ARG A 66 -0.72 -0.09 3.29
N VAL A 67 -1.65 0.16 4.19
CA VAL A 67 -1.37 0.41 5.59
C VAL A 67 -0.71 -0.80 6.24
N SER A 68 -1.21 -2.02 6.00
CA SER A 68 -0.60 -3.25 6.51
C SER A 68 0.84 -3.42 6.00
N LEU A 69 1.08 -3.19 4.71
CA LEU A 69 2.41 -3.28 4.10
C LEU A 69 3.39 -2.28 4.73
N PHE A 70 2.96 -1.04 4.92
CA PHE A 70 3.82 0.04 5.39
C PHE A 70 4.04 0.06 6.91
N THR A 71 3.21 -0.63 7.67
CA THR A 71 3.28 -0.63 9.14
C THR A 71 3.65 -1.97 9.75
N GLY A 72 3.58 -3.06 8.96
CA GLY A 72 3.74 -4.42 9.47
C GLY A 72 2.59 -4.88 10.38
N MET A 73 1.48 -4.13 10.43
CA MET A 73 0.31 -4.46 11.23
C MET A 73 -0.79 -5.06 10.35
N ASN A 74 -1.56 -6.01 10.87
CA ASN A 74 -2.77 -6.48 10.21
C ASN A 74 -3.92 -5.47 10.38
N ALA A 75 -4.97 -5.59 9.55
CA ALA A 75 -6.10 -4.66 9.52
C ALA A 75 -6.87 -4.61 10.85
N ALA A 76 -6.96 -5.70 11.59
CA ALA A 76 -7.60 -5.73 12.90
C ALA A 76 -6.85 -4.87 13.94
N ARG A 77 -5.52 -4.78 13.81
CA ARG A 77 -4.68 -3.98 14.71
C ARG A 77 -4.68 -2.50 14.35
N HIS A 78 -4.47 -2.15 13.09
CA HIS A 78 -4.46 -0.73 12.68
C HIS A 78 -5.86 -0.16 12.48
N ARG A 79 -6.90 -0.98 12.40
CA ARG A 79 -8.31 -0.59 12.25
C ARG A 79 -8.61 0.34 11.06
N VAL A 80 -7.82 0.29 10.02
CA VAL A 80 -8.15 0.86 8.72
C VAL A 80 -8.69 -0.30 7.90
N THR A 81 -10.00 -0.49 7.89
CA THR A 81 -10.66 -1.70 7.37
C THR A 81 -11.33 -1.51 6.03
N SER A 82 -11.46 -0.26 5.59
CA SER A 82 -11.96 0.11 4.26
C SER A 82 -11.07 1.19 3.63
N TRP A 83 -11.36 1.58 2.39
CA TRP A 83 -10.60 2.63 1.73
C TRP A 83 -10.92 4.02 2.29
N THR A 84 -9.92 4.89 2.32
CA THR A 84 -10.00 6.24 2.88
C THR A 84 -10.05 7.28 1.76
N LEU A 85 -10.77 8.38 1.92
CA LEU A 85 -10.70 9.53 1.02
C LEU A 85 -11.05 10.85 1.72
N HIS A 86 -12.26 10.97 2.26
CA HIS A 86 -12.71 12.20 2.90
C HIS A 86 -12.54 12.13 4.41
N LYS A 87 -12.01 13.19 5.00
CA LYS A 87 -11.82 13.29 6.45
C LYS A 87 -13.11 13.05 7.21
N ASN A 88 -13.04 12.17 8.20
CA ASN A 88 -14.13 11.78 9.09
C ASN A 88 -15.37 11.18 8.39
N LYS A 89 -15.22 10.70 7.16
CA LYS A 89 -16.32 10.07 6.43
C LYS A 89 -16.00 8.61 6.13
N THR A 90 -16.98 7.76 6.35
CA THR A 90 -17.00 6.39 5.85
C THR A 90 -17.61 6.36 4.44
N HIS A 91 -17.24 5.36 3.66
CA HIS A 91 -17.84 5.06 2.36
C HIS A 91 -18.86 3.93 2.44
N GLU A 92 -19.02 3.35 3.61
CA GLU A 92 -20.01 2.32 3.87
C GLU A 92 -21.40 2.93 3.79
N GLN A 93 -22.29 2.27 3.04
CA GLN A 93 -23.67 2.73 2.94
C GLN A 93 -24.43 2.34 4.20
N PRO A 94 -25.39 3.18 4.66
CA PRO A 94 -26.28 2.80 5.76
C PRO A 94 -26.96 1.47 5.48
N ASP A 95 -26.99 0.60 6.46
CA ASP A 95 -27.64 -0.70 6.39
C ASP A 95 -28.69 -0.84 7.50
N SER A 96 -29.82 -1.50 7.21
CA SER A 96 -30.90 -1.67 8.18
C SER A 96 -30.67 -2.82 9.17
N VAL A 97 -29.73 -3.71 8.85
CA VAL A 97 -29.43 -4.93 9.63
C VAL A 97 -28.02 -4.88 10.22
N LEU A 98 -27.06 -4.30 9.49
CA LEU A 98 -25.67 -4.27 9.88
C LEU A 98 -25.31 -2.96 10.61
N ILE A 99 -24.70 -3.10 11.78
CA ILE A 99 -24.08 -1.99 12.49
C ILE A 99 -22.58 -2.08 12.22
N TYR A 100 -22.05 -1.16 11.43
CA TYR A 100 -20.63 -1.11 11.14
C TYR A 100 -19.84 -0.65 12.37
N PRO A 101 -18.72 -1.32 12.70
CA PRO A 101 -17.86 -0.88 13.78
C PRO A 101 -17.18 0.44 13.43
N GLU A 102 -16.88 1.22 14.44
CA GLU A 102 -16.00 2.38 14.25
C GLU A 102 -14.61 1.93 13.81
N TRP A 103 -14.10 2.54 12.75
CA TRP A 103 -12.78 2.28 12.22
C TRP A 103 -12.02 3.59 11.96
N ASN A 104 -10.71 3.48 11.67
CA ASN A 104 -9.85 4.63 11.46
C ASN A 104 -9.99 5.17 10.03
N VAL A 105 -11.14 5.82 9.77
CA VAL A 105 -11.50 6.37 8.44
C VAL A 105 -10.52 7.39 7.89
N ASN A 106 -9.70 7.98 8.75
CA ASN A 106 -8.68 8.95 8.36
C ASN A 106 -7.32 8.29 8.06
N GLY A 107 -7.22 6.97 8.18
CA GLY A 107 -6.00 6.24 7.84
C GLY A 107 -4.94 6.27 8.92
N ILE A 108 -3.70 6.52 8.53
CA ILE A 108 -2.55 6.53 9.44
C ILE A 108 -1.94 7.93 9.60
N CYS A 109 -1.25 8.12 10.71
CA CYS A 109 -0.41 9.29 10.94
C CYS A 109 0.80 8.92 11.81
N GLN A 110 1.83 9.77 11.79
CA GLN A 110 3.01 9.61 12.65
C GLN A 110 2.88 10.40 13.97
N LYS A 111 1.97 11.36 14.01
CA LYS A 111 1.76 12.23 15.17
C LYS A 111 0.57 11.74 16.00
N PRO A 112 0.63 11.84 17.34
CA PRO A 112 -0.51 11.54 18.19
C PRO A 112 -1.61 12.60 18.07
N GLY A 113 -2.84 12.25 18.50
CA GLY A 113 -3.93 13.19 18.67
C GLY A 113 -4.72 13.53 17.41
N ILE A 114 -4.47 12.87 16.30
CA ILE A 114 -5.32 12.95 15.10
C ILE A 114 -6.46 11.93 15.24
N GLU A 115 -7.68 12.42 15.33
CA GLU A 115 -8.84 11.55 15.51
C GLU A 115 -9.01 10.56 14.35
N ARG A 116 -9.58 9.39 14.64
CA ARG A 116 -9.88 8.35 13.65
C ARG A 116 -8.70 7.99 12.76
N THR A 117 -7.49 8.04 13.33
CA THR A 117 -6.26 7.57 12.70
C THR A 117 -5.55 6.58 13.61
N THR A 118 -4.73 5.75 13.01
CA THR A 118 -3.76 4.94 13.75
C THR A 118 -2.42 5.64 13.77
N GLN A 119 -1.87 5.90 14.96
CA GLN A 119 -0.50 6.38 15.08
C GLN A 119 0.47 5.24 14.81
N VAL A 120 1.39 5.44 13.88
CA VAL A 120 2.33 4.41 13.42
C VAL A 120 3.71 4.98 13.12
N THR A 121 4.71 4.11 13.20
CA THR A 121 6.00 4.29 12.51
C THR A 121 5.94 3.49 11.23
N THR A 122 6.22 4.14 10.11
CA THR A 122 6.15 3.49 8.80
C THR A 122 7.47 2.84 8.41
N LEU A 123 7.42 1.87 7.50
CA LEU A 123 8.61 1.28 6.89
C LEU A 123 9.54 2.34 6.28
N ALA A 124 8.97 3.34 5.60
CA ALA A 124 9.74 4.44 5.01
C ALA A 124 10.51 5.24 6.07
N GLN A 125 9.88 5.53 7.21
CA GLN A 125 10.54 6.19 8.32
C GLN A 125 11.69 5.36 8.88
N VAL A 126 11.46 4.07 9.13
CA VAL A 126 12.51 3.17 9.63
C VAL A 126 13.69 3.11 8.67
N LEU A 127 13.44 3.01 7.38
CA LEU A 127 14.50 3.01 6.36
C LEU A 127 15.26 4.33 6.33
N LYS A 128 14.56 5.46 6.38
CA LYS A 128 15.18 6.79 6.43
C LYS A 128 16.07 6.97 7.65
N GLU A 129 15.62 6.56 8.83
CA GLU A 129 16.40 6.61 10.08
C GLU A 129 17.65 5.72 10.02
N ASN A 130 17.67 4.73 9.12
CA ASN A 130 18.82 3.86 8.86
C ASN A 130 19.62 4.25 7.61
N GLY A 131 19.53 5.51 7.17
CA GLY A 131 20.39 6.08 6.13
C GLY A 131 19.96 5.83 4.69
N TYR A 132 18.74 5.33 4.47
CA TYR A 132 18.18 5.22 3.12
C TYR A 132 17.55 6.54 2.66
N HIS A 133 17.73 6.87 1.39
CA HIS A 133 16.90 7.86 0.71
C HIS A 133 15.58 7.19 0.30
N THR A 134 14.46 7.77 0.74
CA THR A 134 13.14 7.17 0.59
C THR A 134 12.31 7.94 -0.44
N ILE A 135 11.87 7.24 -1.48
CA ILE A 135 11.11 7.81 -2.60
C ILE A 135 9.78 7.08 -2.71
N HIS A 136 8.69 7.83 -2.76
CA HIS A 136 7.37 7.33 -3.12
C HIS A 136 7.02 7.77 -4.54
N CYS A 137 6.49 6.87 -5.35
CA CYS A 137 6.03 7.15 -6.70
C CYS A 137 4.70 6.44 -6.96
N GLY A 138 3.68 7.20 -7.37
CA GLY A 138 2.36 6.69 -7.71
C GLY A 138 1.37 6.69 -6.52
N LYS A 139 0.40 5.78 -6.55
CA LYS A 139 -0.69 5.71 -5.56
C LYS A 139 -0.19 5.51 -4.13
N ALA A 140 -0.53 6.42 -3.23
CA ALA A 140 -0.25 6.32 -1.78
C ALA A 140 -1.43 5.72 -1.01
N HIS A 141 -2.52 6.43 -0.89
CA HIS A 141 -3.78 5.98 -0.29
C HIS A 141 -3.64 5.53 1.17
N PHE A 142 -2.81 6.24 1.95
CA PHE A 142 -2.54 5.93 3.36
C PHE A 142 -3.50 6.62 4.33
N GLY A 143 -4.15 7.69 3.90
CA GLY A 143 -5.05 8.46 4.73
C GLY A 143 -5.90 9.43 3.93
N ALA A 144 -6.89 10.01 4.63
CA ALA A 144 -7.87 10.90 4.04
C ALA A 144 -7.31 12.29 3.75
N ILE A 145 -7.96 13.02 2.86
CA ILE A 145 -7.72 14.44 2.56
C ILE A 145 -7.74 15.24 3.87
N ASP A 146 -6.90 16.25 3.97
CA ASP A 146 -6.73 17.11 5.17
C ASP A 146 -6.25 16.34 6.43
N THR A 147 -5.62 15.18 6.25
CA THR A 147 -4.96 14.44 7.31
C THR A 147 -3.49 14.18 6.99
N PRO A 148 -2.62 13.90 7.97
CA PRO A 148 -1.21 13.65 7.68
C PRO A 148 -0.97 12.48 6.71
N GLY A 149 -1.82 11.45 6.72
CA GLY A 149 -1.71 10.29 5.85
C GLY A 149 -2.01 10.56 4.37
N GLU A 150 -2.50 11.76 4.04
CA GLU A 150 -2.66 12.21 2.66
C GLU A 150 -1.32 12.32 1.92
N ASP A 151 -0.28 12.80 2.63
CA ASP A 151 1.00 13.16 2.04
C ASP A 151 2.09 12.16 2.44
N PRO A 152 2.66 11.39 1.49
CA PRO A 152 3.79 10.50 1.74
C PRO A 152 5.01 11.16 2.41
N LEU A 153 5.24 12.46 2.18
CA LEU A 153 6.33 13.18 2.84
C LEU A 153 6.17 13.21 4.37
N ARG A 154 4.93 13.18 4.85
CA ARG A 154 4.61 13.10 6.27
C ARG A 154 4.63 11.68 6.82
N MET A 155 4.85 10.69 5.94
CA MET A 155 4.89 9.27 6.26
C MET A 155 6.32 8.68 6.18
N GLY A 156 7.35 9.53 6.15
CA GLY A 156 8.76 9.12 6.17
C GLY A 156 9.45 9.12 4.81
N PHE A 157 8.74 9.43 3.74
CA PHE A 157 9.38 9.61 2.42
C PHE A 157 10.02 11.00 2.31
N GLU A 158 11.15 11.09 1.60
CA GLU A 158 11.85 12.32 1.30
C GLU A 158 11.43 12.91 -0.05
N VAL A 159 10.98 12.05 -0.95
CA VAL A 159 10.46 12.44 -2.26
C VAL A 159 9.09 11.79 -2.47
N ASN A 160 8.14 12.58 -2.97
CA ASN A 160 6.82 12.11 -3.35
C ASN A 160 6.51 12.51 -4.79
N ILE A 161 6.21 11.53 -5.63
CA ILE A 161 5.80 11.73 -7.02
C ILE A 161 4.39 11.19 -7.18
N ALA A 162 3.42 12.08 -7.28
CA ALA A 162 2.00 11.78 -7.48
C ALA A 162 1.31 10.96 -6.39
N GLY A 163 1.89 10.82 -5.19
CA GLY A 163 1.21 10.17 -4.07
C GLY A 163 0.31 11.13 -3.32
N HIS A 164 -0.95 10.74 -3.09
CA HIS A 164 -1.95 11.52 -2.36
C HIS A 164 -3.06 10.62 -1.78
N ALA A 165 -4.11 11.24 -1.19
CA ALA A 165 -5.21 10.53 -0.54
C ALA A 165 -6.08 9.70 -1.49
N ALA A 166 -6.22 10.08 -2.76
CA ALA A 166 -7.09 9.37 -3.69
C ALA A 166 -6.52 8.02 -4.12
N GLY A 167 -7.40 7.06 -4.28
CA GLY A 167 -7.07 5.69 -4.66
C GLY A 167 -6.93 5.45 -6.17
N SER A 168 -7.23 6.46 -7.00
CA SER A 168 -7.12 6.38 -8.45
C SER A 168 -6.56 7.67 -9.02
N PRO A 169 -5.89 7.64 -10.18
CA PRO A 169 -5.43 8.85 -10.85
C PRO A 169 -6.61 9.64 -11.43
N ALA A 170 -6.45 10.94 -11.63
CA ALA A 170 -7.43 11.78 -12.33
C ALA A 170 -7.59 11.36 -13.79
N SER A 171 -6.52 10.87 -14.41
CA SER A 171 -6.52 10.35 -15.78
C SER A 171 -5.52 9.20 -15.93
N TYR A 172 -5.96 8.08 -16.52
CA TYR A 172 -5.09 6.94 -16.85
C TYR A 172 -4.20 7.19 -18.08
N TYR A 173 -4.51 8.17 -18.88
CA TYR A 173 -3.78 8.48 -20.12
C TYR A 173 -2.96 9.77 -20.03
N GLY A 174 -2.84 10.37 -18.85
CA GLY A 174 -2.12 11.62 -18.66
C GLY A 174 -2.72 12.81 -19.42
N LYS A 175 -3.98 12.72 -19.77
CA LYS A 175 -4.75 13.84 -20.38
C LYS A 175 -5.60 14.46 -19.28
N GLU A 176 -5.37 15.71 -18.99
CA GLU A 176 -6.24 16.57 -18.21
C GLU A 176 -7.31 17.21 -19.08
#